data_45730137757eebf2b0227928d56e80e2
#
_entry.id   45730137757eebf2b0227928d56e80e2
#
_cell.length_a   1.000
_cell.length_b   1.000
_cell.length_c   1.000
_cell.angle_alpha   90.00
_cell.angle_beta   90.00
_cell.angle_gamma   90.00
#
_symmetry.space_group_name_H-M   'P 1'
#
loop_
_entity.id
_entity.type
_entity.pdbx_description
1 polymer ?
#
loop_
_entity_poly.entity_id
_entity_poly.type
_entity_poly.pdbx_seq_one_letter_code
_entity_poly.pdbx_strand_id
1 'polypeptide(L)'
;MNSTRLVFSTALAVAISLFYSVTNAGERFITVASTTSTRNSGLYDYLLPKFTKKTGIKVRVVAVGTGQAIRLARGGDADVLLVHHRQGEEKFVADGFGIKRYDLMYNDFVLVGPSEDPSNIDRAKDISTALAKIAHTRSTFVSRGDDSGTHRKELSLWLAAGFKPSDDSGKWYREAGAGMGATLNTASGMNAHTLTDRGTWLKFANKGGLKILVEGDK
;
A
#
# COMPACT_ATOMS: atom_id res chain seq x y z
N MET A 1 48.50 2.64 67.68
CA MET A 1 48.86 1.93 66.47
C MET A 1 47.59 1.51 65.74
N ASN A 2 47.41 1.87 64.48
CA ASN A 2 46.45 1.41 63.47
C ASN A 2 45.01 1.94 63.50
N SER A 3 44.84 3.24 63.19
CA SER A 3 43.52 3.75 62.72
C SER A 3 43.57 4.35 61.28
N THR A 4 44.67 4.18 60.55
CA THR A 4 44.90 4.84 59.24
C THR A 4 44.67 3.92 58.03
N ARG A 5 44.36 2.64 58.21
CA ARG A 5 44.19 1.68 57.11
C ARG A 5 42.74 1.40 56.66
N LEU A 6 41.74 1.90 57.40
CA LEU A 6 40.32 1.60 57.12
C LEU A 6 39.63 2.63 56.20
N VAL A 7 40.22 3.79 55.99
CA VAL A 7 39.61 4.88 55.20
C VAL A 7 39.88 4.78 53.70
N PHE A 8 40.94 4.08 53.28
CA PHE A 8 41.29 3.96 51.84
C PHE A 8 40.50 2.87 51.06
N SER A 9 39.91 1.89 51.76
CA SER A 9 39.20 0.81 51.06
C SER A 9 37.75 1.15 50.72
N THR A 10 37.14 2.11 51.41
CA THR A 10 35.73 2.52 51.15
C THR A 10 35.61 3.56 50.05
N ALA A 11 36.66 4.36 49.78
CA ALA A 11 36.61 5.37 48.73
C ALA A 11 36.75 4.76 47.32
N LEU A 12 37.41 3.60 47.17
CA LEU A 12 37.57 2.94 45.86
C LEU A 12 36.33 2.16 45.41
N ALA A 13 35.51 1.67 46.31
CA ALA A 13 34.28 0.94 46.01
C ALA A 13 33.13 1.86 45.51
N VAL A 14 33.11 3.14 45.93
CA VAL A 14 32.11 4.12 45.48
C VAL A 14 32.43 4.71 44.11
N ALA A 15 33.69 4.75 43.69
CA ALA A 15 34.08 5.26 42.38
C ALA A 15 33.77 4.29 41.23
N ILE A 16 33.62 2.99 41.48
CA ILE A 16 33.36 1.97 40.44
C ILE A 16 31.86 1.82 40.15
N SER A 17 30.97 2.23 41.05
CA SER A 17 29.51 2.14 40.84
C SER A 17 28.91 3.27 39.99
N LEU A 18 29.70 4.28 39.60
CA LEU A 18 29.23 5.43 38.83
C LEU A 18 29.37 5.30 37.30
N PHE A 19 29.94 4.19 36.77
CA PHE A 19 30.20 4.04 35.35
C PHE A 19 29.28 3.08 34.59
N TYR A 20 28.26 2.52 35.21
CA TYR A 20 27.28 1.64 34.51
C TYR A 20 25.87 2.22 34.47
N SER A 21 25.75 3.50 34.17
CA SER A 21 24.51 3.97 33.53
C SER A 21 24.64 3.71 32.03
N VAL A 22 24.55 2.46 31.62
CA VAL A 22 24.21 2.12 30.25
C VAL A 22 22.81 2.67 30.06
N THR A 23 22.71 3.90 29.58
CA THR A 23 21.48 4.44 29.02
C THR A 23 21.13 3.52 27.86
N ASN A 24 20.27 2.56 28.15
CA ASN A 24 19.59 1.80 27.11
C ASN A 24 18.73 2.83 26.38
N ALA A 25 19.33 3.53 25.42
CA ALA A 25 18.62 4.45 24.55
C ALA A 25 17.59 3.57 23.82
N GLY A 26 16.36 3.62 24.29
CA GLY A 26 15.27 2.84 23.75
C GLY A 26 15.30 2.96 22.23
N GLU A 27 15.12 1.85 21.54
CA GLU A 27 15.17 1.79 20.09
C GLU A 27 14.25 2.86 19.48
N ARG A 28 14.81 3.84 18.78
CA ARG A 28 14.04 4.89 18.13
C ARG A 28 13.25 4.31 16.97
N PHE A 29 11.97 4.52 16.97
CA PHE A 29 11.12 4.10 15.86
C PHE A 29 10.09 5.19 15.51
N ILE A 30 9.57 5.10 14.29
CA ILE A 30 8.38 5.83 13.83
C ILE A 30 7.35 4.84 13.32
N THR A 31 6.08 5.17 13.47
CA THR A 31 4.95 4.41 12.93
C THR A 31 4.44 5.08 11.66
N VAL A 32 4.30 4.31 10.59
CA VAL A 32 3.77 4.75 9.30
C VAL A 32 2.42 4.09 9.07
N ALA A 33 1.34 4.87 9.07
CA ALA A 33 0.04 4.41 8.57
C ALA A 33 0.04 4.42 7.04
N SER A 34 -0.19 3.27 6.43
CA SER A 34 -0.10 3.11 4.98
C SER A 34 -1.11 2.12 4.43
N THR A 35 -0.95 1.74 3.16
CA THR A 35 -1.90 0.88 2.45
C THR A 35 -1.34 -0.50 2.16
N THR A 36 -2.25 -1.48 2.05
CA THR A 36 -1.89 -2.85 1.69
C THR A 36 -1.29 -2.94 0.29
N SER A 37 -1.73 -2.11 -0.67
CA SER A 37 -1.15 -2.06 -2.01
C SER A 37 0.31 -1.59 -1.98
N THR A 38 0.64 -0.55 -1.20
CA THR A 38 2.03 -0.11 -1.04
C THR A 38 2.91 -1.19 -0.40
N ARG A 39 2.41 -1.90 0.62
CA ARG A 39 3.13 -3.04 1.20
C ARG A 39 3.32 -4.17 0.19
N ASN A 40 2.28 -4.53 -0.55
CA ASN A 40 2.30 -5.63 -1.51
C ASN A 40 3.21 -5.37 -2.73
N SER A 41 3.51 -4.10 -3.04
CA SER A 41 4.49 -3.76 -4.07
C SER A 41 5.94 -4.17 -3.74
N GLY A 42 6.21 -4.51 -2.47
CA GLY A 42 7.57 -4.81 -1.99
C GLY A 42 8.44 -3.58 -1.73
N LEU A 43 7.88 -2.37 -1.84
CA LEU A 43 8.60 -1.11 -1.62
C LEU A 43 9.26 -1.05 -0.24
N TYR A 44 8.54 -1.46 0.79
CA TYR A 44 9.04 -1.39 2.17
C TYR A 44 10.19 -2.34 2.43
N ASP A 45 10.17 -3.55 1.87
CA ASP A 45 11.24 -4.53 2.01
C ASP A 45 12.56 -4.01 1.41
N TYR A 46 12.45 -3.20 0.36
CA TYR A 46 13.60 -2.57 -0.28
C TYR A 46 14.07 -1.29 0.43
N LEU A 47 13.13 -0.42 0.82
CA LEU A 47 13.43 0.94 1.28
C LEU A 47 13.79 1.01 2.76
N LEU A 48 13.01 0.33 3.63
CA LEU A 48 13.12 0.51 5.08
C LEU A 48 14.47 0.06 5.67
N PRO A 49 15.10 -1.04 5.22
CA PRO A 49 16.43 -1.40 5.70
C PRO A 49 17.48 -0.32 5.41
N LYS A 50 17.38 0.33 4.24
CA LYS A 50 18.28 1.43 3.85
C LYS A 50 18.06 2.67 4.70
N PHE A 51 16.80 3.00 4.97
CA PHE A 51 16.45 4.12 5.86
C PHE A 51 16.97 3.87 7.28
N THR A 52 16.71 2.71 7.85
CA THR A 52 17.17 2.34 9.19
C THR A 52 18.69 2.36 9.28
N LYS A 53 19.39 1.81 8.27
CA LYS A 53 20.88 1.86 8.21
C LYS A 53 21.41 3.28 8.19
N LYS A 54 20.73 4.21 7.50
CA LYS A 54 21.15 5.60 7.36
C LYS A 54 20.87 6.45 8.62
N THR A 55 19.75 6.18 9.30
CA THR A 55 19.22 7.06 10.34
C THR A 55 19.28 6.50 11.76
N GLY A 56 19.43 5.17 11.89
CA GLY A 56 19.28 4.46 13.16
C GLY A 56 17.81 4.42 13.66
N ILE A 57 16.83 4.83 12.82
CA ILE A 57 15.42 4.85 13.18
C ILE A 57 14.73 3.64 12.54
N LYS A 58 14.04 2.84 13.34
CA LYS A 58 13.17 1.77 12.83
C LYS A 58 11.84 2.33 12.33
N VAL A 59 11.28 1.70 11.32
CA VAL A 59 9.96 2.07 10.78
C VAL A 59 9.01 0.89 10.99
N ARG A 60 7.91 1.16 11.70
CA ARG A 60 6.80 0.21 11.89
C ARG A 60 5.68 0.58 10.95
N VAL A 61 5.35 -0.30 10.00
CA VAL A 61 4.31 -0.04 9.00
C VAL A 61 3.01 -0.72 9.39
N VAL A 62 1.96 0.08 9.56
CA VAL A 62 0.58 -0.39 9.68
C VAL A 62 -0.09 -0.23 8.32
N ALA A 63 -0.18 -1.31 7.56
CA ALA A 63 -0.72 -1.30 6.20
C ALA A 63 -2.15 -1.86 6.19
N VAL A 64 -3.10 -0.98 5.89
CA VAL A 64 -4.56 -1.21 5.91
C VAL A 64 -5.22 -0.57 4.68
N GLY A 65 -6.53 -0.45 4.62
CA GLY A 65 -7.20 0.35 3.60
C GLY A 65 -6.96 1.86 3.80
N THR A 66 -6.96 2.64 2.70
CA THR A 66 -6.65 4.09 2.73
C THR A 66 -7.46 4.86 3.78
N GLY A 67 -8.78 4.62 3.84
CA GLY A 67 -9.64 5.31 4.81
C GLY A 67 -9.30 4.95 6.26
N GLN A 68 -8.92 3.70 6.52
CA GLN A 68 -8.47 3.25 7.84
C GLN A 68 -7.11 3.84 8.21
N ALA A 69 -6.16 3.90 7.26
CA ALA A 69 -4.86 4.54 7.48
C ALA A 69 -5.01 6.02 7.87
N ILE A 70 -5.90 6.76 7.19
CA ILE A 70 -6.24 8.15 7.53
C ILE A 70 -6.84 8.24 8.94
N ARG A 71 -7.73 7.32 9.33
CA ARG A 71 -8.32 7.32 10.69
C ARG A 71 -7.27 7.06 11.76
N LEU A 72 -6.36 6.10 11.57
CA LEU A 72 -5.26 5.84 12.50
C LEU A 72 -4.38 7.08 12.69
N ALA A 73 -3.99 7.75 11.59
CA ALA A 73 -3.19 8.96 11.66
C ALA A 73 -3.95 10.13 12.34
N ARG A 74 -5.26 10.25 12.13
CA ARG A 74 -6.11 11.24 12.85
C ARG A 74 -6.18 10.96 14.35
N GLY A 75 -6.16 9.70 14.75
CA GLY A 75 -6.15 9.27 16.16
C GLY A 75 -4.81 9.49 16.85
N GLY A 76 -3.75 9.86 16.12
CA GLY A 76 -2.40 9.99 16.66
C GLY A 76 -1.65 8.65 16.79
N ASP A 77 -2.20 7.58 16.19
CA ASP A 77 -1.60 6.23 16.21
C ASP A 77 -0.45 6.05 15.20
N ALA A 78 -0.11 7.10 14.46
CA ALA A 78 0.98 7.09 13.49
C ALA A 78 1.65 8.48 13.38
N ASP A 79 2.97 8.46 13.20
CA ASP A 79 3.81 9.65 13.01
C ASP A 79 3.79 10.15 11.57
N VAL A 80 3.54 9.23 10.63
CA VAL A 80 3.54 9.50 9.19
C VAL A 80 2.35 8.80 8.53
N LEU A 81 1.64 9.53 7.66
CA LEU A 81 0.62 8.99 6.77
C LEU A 81 1.20 8.88 5.35
N LEU A 82 1.30 7.65 4.82
CA LEU A 82 1.78 7.37 3.46
C LEU A 82 0.68 6.63 2.70
N VAL A 83 -0.09 7.36 1.92
CA VAL A 83 -1.23 6.86 1.16
C VAL A 83 -1.22 7.45 -0.27
N HIS A 84 -2.22 7.16 -1.08
CA HIS A 84 -2.32 7.57 -2.48
C HIS A 84 -3.75 8.08 -2.82
N HIS A 85 -4.33 8.88 -1.93
CA HIS A 85 -5.65 9.49 -2.12
C HIS A 85 -5.57 11.00 -1.88
N ARG A 86 -5.17 11.74 -2.91
CA ARG A 86 -4.83 13.17 -2.84
C ARG A 86 -5.87 14.01 -2.10
N GLN A 87 -7.15 13.87 -2.44
CA GLN A 87 -8.22 14.62 -1.77
C GLN A 87 -8.30 14.34 -0.27
N GLY A 88 -8.13 13.07 0.14
CA GLY A 88 -8.10 12.68 1.56
C GLY A 88 -6.87 13.21 2.27
N GLU A 89 -5.71 13.26 1.61
CA GLU A 89 -4.46 13.80 2.14
C GLU A 89 -4.55 15.33 2.31
N GLU A 90 -5.08 16.03 1.32
CA GLU A 90 -5.30 17.48 1.37
C GLU A 90 -6.29 17.84 2.49
N LYS A 91 -7.40 17.10 2.61
CA LYS A 91 -8.34 17.26 3.71
C LYS A 91 -7.72 16.98 5.08
N PHE A 92 -6.90 15.96 5.20
CA PHE A 92 -6.19 15.60 6.44
C PHE A 92 -5.31 16.76 6.94
N VAL A 93 -4.60 17.42 6.03
CA VAL A 93 -3.79 18.62 6.35
C VAL A 93 -4.67 19.82 6.66
N ALA A 94 -5.71 20.08 5.85
CA ALA A 94 -6.63 21.20 6.05
C ALA A 94 -7.38 21.11 7.39
N ASP A 95 -7.71 19.90 7.84
CA ASP A 95 -8.34 19.64 9.14
C ASP A 95 -7.35 19.77 10.33
N GLY A 96 -6.07 20.07 10.08
CA GLY A 96 -5.04 20.29 11.10
C GLY A 96 -4.39 19.00 11.67
N PHE A 97 -4.65 17.83 11.08
CA PHE A 97 -4.05 16.55 11.52
C PHE A 97 -2.67 16.31 10.93
N GLY A 98 -2.28 17.01 9.88
CA GLY A 98 -0.97 16.92 9.25
C GLY A 98 -0.34 18.29 9.06
N ILE A 99 0.98 18.37 9.18
CA ILE A 99 1.73 19.61 9.03
C ILE A 99 1.78 20.02 7.55
N LYS A 100 2.06 19.05 6.67
CA LYS A 100 2.28 19.27 5.24
C LYS A 100 2.11 17.98 4.45
N ARG A 101 1.61 18.09 3.22
CA ARG A 101 1.62 17.04 2.21
C ARG A 101 2.88 17.15 1.35
N TYR A 102 3.48 16.00 1.05
CA TYR A 102 4.61 15.88 0.13
C TYR A 102 4.24 14.94 -1.02
N ASP A 103 4.56 15.31 -2.25
CA ASP A 103 4.58 14.36 -3.36
C ASP A 103 5.82 13.50 -3.22
N LEU A 104 5.63 12.17 -3.16
CA LEU A 104 6.71 11.21 -2.95
C LEU A 104 6.99 10.40 -4.20
N MET A 105 5.96 9.78 -4.76
CA MET A 105 5.99 8.91 -5.92
C MET A 105 4.59 8.79 -6.52
N TYR A 106 4.51 8.23 -7.70
CA TYR A 106 3.24 7.81 -8.29
C TYR A 106 3.26 6.30 -8.53
N ASN A 107 2.07 5.71 -8.59
CA ASN A 107 1.83 4.32 -8.94
C ASN A 107 0.58 4.31 -9.83
N ASP A 108 0.75 3.98 -11.10
CA ASP A 108 -0.34 3.97 -12.06
C ASP A 108 -1.17 2.70 -11.98
N PHE A 109 -2.34 2.75 -12.59
CA PHE A 109 -3.19 1.58 -12.78
C PHE A 109 -2.97 0.98 -14.16
N VAL A 110 -3.07 -0.35 -14.21
CA VAL A 110 -3.00 -1.13 -15.43
C VAL A 110 -4.21 -2.06 -15.51
N LEU A 111 -4.71 -2.28 -16.71
CA LEU A 111 -5.72 -3.28 -16.99
C LEU A 111 -5.02 -4.54 -17.47
N VAL A 112 -5.15 -5.59 -16.70
CA VAL A 112 -4.59 -6.90 -17.04
C VAL A 112 -5.71 -7.86 -17.45
N GLY A 113 -5.37 -8.84 -18.25
CA GLY A 113 -6.33 -9.83 -18.72
C GLY A 113 -5.67 -10.96 -19.51
N PRO A 114 -6.47 -11.89 -20.05
CA PRO A 114 -6.00 -13.04 -20.81
C PRO A 114 -5.08 -12.62 -21.95
N SER A 115 -4.00 -13.37 -22.17
CA SER A 115 -3.05 -13.12 -23.28
C SER A 115 -3.70 -13.25 -24.65
N GLU A 116 -4.76 -14.05 -24.75
CA GLU A 116 -5.57 -14.24 -25.96
C GLU A 116 -6.43 -13.01 -26.30
N ASP A 117 -6.61 -12.11 -25.32
CA ASP A 117 -7.36 -10.86 -25.45
C ASP A 117 -8.76 -11.02 -26.10
N PRO A 118 -9.68 -11.76 -25.46
CA PRO A 118 -10.98 -12.08 -26.06
C PRO A 118 -11.84 -10.85 -26.31
N SER A 119 -11.54 -9.73 -25.68
CA SER A 119 -12.25 -8.45 -25.87
C SER A 119 -11.55 -7.54 -26.89
N ASN A 120 -10.40 -7.94 -27.42
CA ASN A 120 -9.59 -7.15 -28.38
C ASN A 120 -9.31 -5.73 -27.86
N ILE A 121 -8.73 -5.65 -26.65
CA ILE A 121 -8.49 -4.39 -25.93
C ILE A 121 -7.04 -3.95 -25.92
N ASP A 122 -6.08 -4.78 -26.32
CA ASP A 122 -4.65 -4.47 -26.35
C ASP A 122 -4.31 -3.28 -27.27
N ARG A 123 -5.22 -2.93 -28.17
CA ARG A 123 -5.15 -1.77 -29.06
C ARG A 123 -6.22 -0.71 -28.75
N ALA A 124 -6.80 -0.76 -27.57
CA ALA A 124 -7.77 0.25 -27.20
C ALA A 124 -7.09 1.63 -27.05
N LYS A 125 -7.77 2.65 -27.56
CA LYS A 125 -7.27 4.03 -27.53
C LYS A 125 -7.07 4.55 -26.10
N ASP A 126 -7.94 4.12 -25.20
CA ASP A 126 -7.99 4.53 -23.79
C ASP A 126 -8.67 3.45 -22.95
N ILE A 127 -8.60 3.60 -21.64
CA ILE A 127 -9.19 2.65 -20.69
C ILE A 127 -10.71 2.57 -20.81
N SER A 128 -11.40 3.68 -21.09
CA SER A 128 -12.86 3.71 -21.23
C SER A 128 -13.31 2.89 -22.42
N THR A 129 -12.61 2.99 -23.57
CA THR A 129 -12.83 2.17 -24.76
C THR A 129 -12.58 0.69 -24.44
N ALA A 130 -11.54 0.35 -23.69
CA ALA A 130 -11.25 -1.03 -23.30
C ALA A 130 -12.36 -1.61 -22.42
N LEU A 131 -12.77 -0.87 -21.40
CA LEU A 131 -13.85 -1.29 -20.51
C LEU A 131 -15.19 -1.47 -21.25
N ALA A 132 -15.51 -0.54 -22.15
CA ALA A 132 -16.71 -0.68 -23.00
C ALA A 132 -16.68 -1.98 -23.83
N LYS A 133 -15.54 -2.34 -24.42
CA LYS A 133 -15.38 -3.60 -25.16
C LYS A 133 -15.58 -4.82 -24.25
N ILE A 134 -15.00 -4.81 -23.03
CA ILE A 134 -15.19 -5.89 -22.06
C ILE A 134 -16.69 -6.06 -21.73
N ALA A 135 -17.40 -4.95 -21.47
CA ALA A 135 -18.83 -4.99 -21.18
C ALA A 135 -19.66 -5.53 -22.37
N HIS A 136 -19.37 -5.07 -23.61
CA HIS A 136 -20.07 -5.52 -24.80
C HIS A 136 -19.84 -7.01 -25.11
N THR A 137 -18.61 -7.50 -24.92
CA THR A 137 -18.27 -8.91 -25.11
C THR A 137 -18.71 -9.78 -23.93
N ARG A 138 -19.10 -9.16 -22.81
CA ARG A 138 -19.38 -9.84 -21.52
C ARG A 138 -18.23 -10.74 -21.09
N SER A 139 -17.01 -10.35 -21.43
CA SER A 139 -15.81 -11.06 -20.97
C SER A 139 -15.65 -10.92 -19.47
N THR A 140 -15.26 -12.00 -18.81
CA THR A 140 -15.17 -11.99 -17.36
C THR A 140 -14.24 -10.90 -16.85
N PHE A 141 -14.75 -10.11 -15.90
CA PHE A 141 -13.99 -9.09 -15.18
C PHE A 141 -14.08 -9.34 -13.69
N VAL A 142 -12.94 -9.33 -13.00
CA VAL A 142 -12.88 -9.49 -11.56
C VAL A 142 -12.57 -8.15 -10.91
N SER A 143 -13.54 -7.63 -10.18
CA SER A 143 -13.42 -6.43 -9.37
C SER A 143 -12.88 -6.75 -7.97
N ARG A 144 -12.22 -5.80 -7.34
CA ARG A 144 -11.90 -5.92 -5.92
C ARG A 144 -13.13 -5.97 -5.03
N GLY A 145 -14.16 -5.16 -5.30
CA GLY A 145 -15.43 -5.16 -4.56
C GLY A 145 -15.30 -4.83 -3.06
N ASP A 146 -14.23 -4.16 -2.61
CA ASP A 146 -13.85 -3.99 -1.20
C ASP A 146 -13.79 -2.53 -0.72
N ASP A 147 -14.35 -1.61 -1.49
CA ASP A 147 -14.34 -0.16 -1.24
C ASP A 147 -12.94 0.46 -1.07
N SER A 148 -11.90 -0.21 -1.58
CA SER A 148 -10.53 0.31 -1.61
C SER A 148 -10.34 1.43 -2.65
N GLY A 149 -9.18 2.09 -2.61
CA GLY A 149 -8.80 3.07 -3.63
C GLY A 149 -8.82 2.51 -5.04
N THR A 150 -8.37 1.26 -5.24
CA THR A 150 -8.44 0.57 -6.54
C THR A 150 -9.87 0.32 -6.99
N HIS A 151 -10.73 -0.16 -6.07
CA HIS A 151 -12.14 -0.39 -6.38
C HIS A 151 -12.85 0.92 -6.75
N ARG A 152 -12.64 1.99 -6.00
CA ARG A 152 -13.21 3.31 -6.30
C ARG A 152 -12.72 3.86 -7.66
N LYS A 153 -11.44 3.70 -7.97
CA LYS A 153 -10.89 4.07 -9.29
C LYS A 153 -11.54 3.25 -10.39
N GLU A 154 -11.66 1.95 -10.22
CA GLU A 154 -12.34 1.04 -11.15
C GLU A 154 -13.77 1.50 -11.46
N LEU A 155 -14.58 1.74 -10.40
CA LEU A 155 -15.95 2.21 -10.58
C LEU A 155 -16.03 3.56 -11.30
N SER A 156 -15.09 4.48 -11.04
CA SER A 156 -15.03 5.76 -11.74
C SER A 156 -14.72 5.59 -13.24
N LEU A 157 -13.87 4.63 -13.57
CA LEU A 157 -13.53 4.30 -14.97
C LEU A 157 -14.70 3.63 -15.70
N TRP A 158 -15.43 2.72 -15.04
CA TRP A 158 -16.66 2.14 -15.59
C TRP A 158 -17.72 3.20 -15.87
N LEU A 159 -17.91 4.14 -14.92
CA LEU A 159 -18.83 5.25 -15.10
C LEU A 159 -18.43 6.15 -16.31
N ALA A 160 -17.15 6.45 -16.44
CA ALA A 160 -16.62 7.20 -17.58
C ALA A 160 -16.80 6.46 -18.92
N ALA A 161 -16.79 5.12 -18.90
CA ALA A 161 -17.09 4.27 -20.05
C ALA A 161 -18.61 4.15 -20.34
N GLY A 162 -19.48 4.72 -19.50
CA GLY A 162 -20.93 4.69 -19.67
C GLY A 162 -21.61 3.41 -19.12
N PHE A 163 -20.92 2.66 -18.27
CA PHE A 163 -21.42 1.40 -17.71
C PHE A 163 -21.54 1.43 -16.18
N LYS A 164 -22.46 0.64 -15.69
CA LYS A 164 -22.64 0.35 -14.26
C LYS A 164 -22.56 -1.17 -14.06
N PRO A 165 -21.36 -1.73 -13.96
CA PRO A 165 -21.14 -3.18 -14.02
C PRO A 165 -21.77 -3.93 -12.85
N SER A 166 -22.07 -3.27 -11.73
CA SER A 166 -22.81 -3.87 -10.60
C SER A 166 -24.16 -4.49 -11.00
N ASP A 167 -24.78 -4.01 -12.09
CA ASP A 167 -26.06 -4.57 -12.59
C ASP A 167 -25.86 -5.97 -13.21
N ASP A 168 -24.62 -6.33 -13.51
CA ASP A 168 -24.20 -7.65 -13.99
C ASP A 168 -23.34 -8.42 -12.97
N SER A 169 -23.42 -8.03 -11.69
CA SER A 169 -22.76 -8.74 -10.60
C SER A 169 -23.15 -10.21 -10.57
N GLY A 170 -22.17 -11.08 -10.33
CA GLY A 170 -22.37 -12.54 -10.37
C GLY A 170 -22.45 -13.15 -11.77
N LYS A 171 -22.47 -12.34 -12.83
CA LYS A 171 -22.44 -12.81 -14.24
C LYS A 171 -21.01 -12.67 -14.80
N TRP A 172 -20.80 -11.74 -15.71
CA TRP A 172 -19.46 -11.44 -16.26
C TRP A 172 -18.64 -10.51 -15.33
N TYR A 173 -19.28 -9.72 -14.50
CA TYR A 173 -18.65 -8.90 -13.48
C TYR A 173 -18.67 -9.64 -12.14
N ARG A 174 -17.49 -9.91 -11.59
CA ARG A 174 -17.29 -10.72 -10.38
C ARG A 174 -16.59 -9.89 -9.32
N GLU A 175 -17.19 -9.74 -8.17
CA GLU A 175 -16.65 -9.00 -7.05
C GLU A 175 -15.95 -9.96 -6.09
N ALA A 176 -14.63 -9.79 -5.92
CA ALA A 176 -13.82 -10.66 -5.06
C ALA A 176 -14.04 -10.36 -3.56
N GLY A 177 -14.46 -9.14 -3.21
CA GLY A 177 -14.57 -8.69 -1.82
C GLY A 177 -13.24 -8.74 -1.06
N ALA A 178 -12.10 -8.63 -1.74
CA ALA A 178 -10.80 -8.96 -1.18
C ALA A 178 -9.69 -7.99 -1.65
N GLY A 179 -8.52 -8.05 -0.99
CA GLY A 179 -7.34 -7.26 -1.36
C GLY A 179 -6.77 -7.66 -2.73
N MET A 180 -5.94 -6.77 -3.33
CA MET A 180 -5.48 -6.89 -4.72
C MET A 180 -4.80 -8.23 -5.03
N GLY A 181 -4.00 -8.78 -4.13
CA GLY A 181 -3.35 -10.08 -4.35
C GLY A 181 -4.34 -11.24 -4.50
N ALA A 182 -5.42 -11.27 -3.68
CA ALA A 182 -6.48 -12.28 -3.80
C ALA A 182 -7.30 -12.04 -5.08
N THR A 183 -7.61 -10.79 -5.41
CA THR A 183 -8.31 -10.43 -6.66
C THR A 183 -7.52 -10.89 -7.89
N LEU A 184 -6.19 -10.67 -7.91
CA LEU A 184 -5.31 -11.14 -8.99
C LEU A 184 -5.27 -12.67 -9.08
N ASN A 185 -5.25 -13.38 -7.95
CA ASN A 185 -5.33 -14.85 -7.94
C ASN A 185 -6.66 -15.34 -8.54
N THR A 186 -7.76 -14.69 -8.16
CA THR A 186 -9.08 -15.01 -8.74
C THR A 186 -9.11 -14.73 -10.24
N ALA A 187 -8.62 -13.57 -10.67
CA ALA A 187 -8.55 -13.22 -12.10
C ALA A 187 -7.66 -14.20 -12.88
N SER A 188 -6.50 -14.58 -12.33
CA SER A 188 -5.61 -15.58 -12.93
C SER A 188 -6.29 -16.95 -13.07
N GLY A 189 -6.94 -17.43 -12.00
CA GLY A 189 -7.65 -18.72 -12.02
C GLY A 189 -8.86 -18.76 -12.95
N MET A 190 -9.51 -17.61 -13.17
CA MET A 190 -10.67 -17.47 -14.08
C MET A 190 -10.28 -17.05 -15.50
N ASN A 191 -9.00 -16.81 -15.77
CA ASN A 191 -8.53 -16.21 -17.03
C ASN A 191 -9.32 -14.93 -17.38
N ALA A 192 -9.42 -14.00 -16.42
CA ALA A 192 -10.31 -12.86 -16.44
C ALA A 192 -9.55 -11.52 -16.48
N HIS A 193 -10.24 -10.47 -16.91
CA HIS A 193 -9.74 -9.09 -16.82
C HIS A 193 -9.81 -8.59 -15.38
N THR A 194 -8.90 -7.69 -14.98
CA THR A 194 -8.98 -6.95 -13.72
C THR A 194 -8.15 -5.68 -13.77
N LEU A 195 -8.57 -4.65 -13.00
CA LEU A 195 -7.79 -3.45 -12.78
C LEU A 195 -6.86 -3.67 -11.58
N THR A 196 -5.60 -3.33 -11.73
CA THR A 196 -4.61 -3.41 -10.65
C THR A 196 -3.65 -2.24 -10.68
N ASP A 197 -3.05 -1.92 -9.55
CA ASP A 197 -1.89 -1.02 -9.54
C ASP A 197 -0.65 -1.75 -10.09
N ARG A 198 0.19 -1.00 -10.83
CA ARG A 198 1.39 -1.56 -11.47
C ARG A 198 2.36 -2.16 -10.46
N GLY A 199 2.55 -1.52 -9.30
CA GLY A 199 3.48 -2.00 -8.29
C GLY A 199 3.10 -3.40 -7.79
N THR A 200 1.82 -3.63 -7.47
CA THR A 200 1.31 -4.95 -7.10
C THR A 200 1.45 -5.94 -8.26
N TRP A 201 1.12 -5.54 -9.49
CA TRP A 201 1.26 -6.41 -10.67
C TRP A 201 2.69 -6.88 -10.91
N LEU A 202 3.66 -5.98 -10.80
CA LEU A 202 5.08 -6.33 -11.00
C LEU A 202 5.55 -7.38 -9.99
N LYS A 203 5.12 -7.26 -8.73
CA LYS A 203 5.49 -8.20 -7.65
C LYS A 203 4.67 -9.48 -7.67
N PHE A 204 3.49 -9.48 -8.27
CA PHE A 204 2.61 -10.64 -8.31
C PHE A 204 3.22 -11.77 -9.12
N ALA A 205 3.37 -12.95 -8.50
CA ALA A 205 4.06 -14.09 -9.12
C ALA A 205 3.12 -14.99 -9.93
N ASN A 206 1.87 -15.19 -9.46
CA ASN A 206 0.92 -16.16 -10.03
C ASN A 206 0.12 -15.56 -11.20
N LYS A 207 0.82 -15.04 -12.21
CA LYS A 207 0.18 -14.35 -13.36
C LYS A 207 -0.63 -15.29 -14.26
N GLY A 208 -0.29 -16.60 -14.29
CA GLY A 208 -0.90 -17.53 -15.24
C GLY A 208 -0.77 -17.05 -16.68
N GLY A 209 -1.89 -17.04 -17.41
CA GLY A 209 -2.00 -16.52 -18.78
C GLY A 209 -2.29 -15.02 -18.86
N LEU A 210 -2.23 -14.26 -17.75
CA LEU A 210 -2.53 -12.83 -17.74
C LEU A 210 -1.32 -11.99 -18.18
N LYS A 211 -1.60 -10.92 -18.92
CA LYS A 211 -0.64 -9.87 -19.29
C LYS A 211 -1.27 -8.48 -19.11
N ILE A 212 -0.45 -7.43 -19.14
CA ILE A 212 -0.95 -6.06 -19.26
C ILE A 212 -1.52 -5.89 -20.68
N LEU A 213 -2.76 -5.44 -20.77
CA LEU A 213 -3.46 -5.17 -22.02
C LEU A 213 -3.61 -3.67 -22.26
N VAL A 214 -3.82 -2.86 -21.20
CA VAL A 214 -3.91 -1.41 -21.32
C VAL A 214 -3.09 -0.76 -20.19
N GLU A 215 -2.28 0.21 -20.58
CA GLU A 215 -1.43 1.00 -19.68
C GLU A 215 -1.17 2.40 -20.23
N GLY A 216 -0.67 3.31 -19.38
CA GLY A 216 -0.23 4.65 -19.83
C GLY A 216 -1.37 5.61 -20.17
N ASP A 217 -2.62 5.29 -19.83
CA ASP A 217 -3.75 6.21 -19.97
C ASP A 217 -3.62 7.36 -18.97
N LYS A 218 -3.80 8.62 -19.44
CA LYS A 218 -3.53 9.85 -18.69
C LYS A 218 -4.77 10.40 -18.01
#